data_022d7bc8b50b5cf85c16669f33be2256
#
_entry.id   022d7bc8b50b5cf85c16669f33be2256
#
_cell.length_a   1.000
_cell.length_b   1.000
_cell.length_c   1.000
_cell.angle_alpha   90.00
_cell.angle_beta   90.00
_cell.angle_gamma   90.00
#
_symmetry.space_group_name_H-M   'P 1'
#
loop_
_entity.id
_entity.type
_entity.pdbx_description
1 polymer ?
#
loop_
_entity_poly.entity_id
_entity_poly.type
_entity_poly.pdbx_seq_one_letter_code
_entity_poly.pdbx_strand_id
1 'polypeptide(L)'
;MMSAMKFIKDLLDAECTYRLPDDVMWRFIGLMTREEVRKGGTVIDEGRVNPDIYIVADGIFSYNYLNGTDERCHAFALPGAMMWSAYSYYAREPVVYTYQACCDSVVYHCRVRDFDDLIKDSHEFAQWMLCYTQCQLYYFEKKNSLINGDAPERFKSMLRNRPEIFE
;
A
#
# COMPACT_ATOMS: atom_id res chain seq x y z
N MET A 1 14.65 -17.28 -4.74
CA MET A 1 14.66 -15.88 -5.21
C MET A 1 13.70 -15.66 -6.37
N MET A 2 13.81 -16.35 -7.51
CA MET A 2 12.91 -16.21 -8.68
C MET A 2 11.41 -16.44 -8.38
N SER A 3 11.05 -17.39 -7.48
CA SER A 3 9.68 -17.69 -7.09
C SER A 3 9.01 -16.53 -6.31
N ALA A 4 9.75 -15.90 -5.39
CA ALA A 4 9.23 -14.78 -4.60
C ALA A 4 9.04 -13.51 -5.45
N MET A 5 9.97 -13.24 -6.37
CA MET A 5 9.87 -12.13 -7.31
C MET A 5 8.68 -12.29 -8.27
N LYS A 6 8.43 -13.51 -8.75
CA LYS A 6 7.25 -13.81 -9.57
C LYS A 6 5.96 -13.56 -8.78
N PHE A 7 5.92 -13.97 -7.52
CA PHE A 7 4.77 -13.76 -6.65
C PHE A 7 4.45 -12.25 -6.48
N ILE A 8 5.47 -11.41 -6.23
CA ILE A 8 5.28 -9.95 -6.15
C ILE A 8 4.75 -9.38 -7.47
N LYS A 9 5.31 -9.83 -8.61
CA LYS A 9 4.80 -9.43 -9.93
C LYS A 9 3.32 -9.76 -10.09
N ASP A 10 2.92 -10.99 -9.76
CA ASP A 10 1.53 -11.45 -9.89
C ASP A 10 0.59 -10.62 -9.01
N LEU A 11 1.02 -10.23 -7.80
CA LEU A 11 0.26 -9.34 -6.91
C LEU A 11 0.08 -7.93 -7.53
N LEU A 12 1.16 -7.33 -8.04
CA LEU A 12 1.12 -5.99 -8.65
C LEU A 12 0.30 -5.98 -9.95
N ASP A 13 0.37 -7.03 -10.75
CA ASP A 13 -0.44 -7.19 -11.96
C ASP A 13 -1.94 -7.32 -11.65
N ALA A 14 -2.30 -7.82 -10.47
CA ALA A 14 -3.69 -7.93 -10.04
C ALA A 14 -4.29 -6.58 -9.59
N GLU A 15 -3.46 -5.65 -9.08
CA GLU A 15 -3.91 -4.36 -8.54
C GLU A 15 -4.22 -3.31 -9.63
N CYS A 16 -3.66 -3.44 -10.82
CA CYS A 16 -3.76 -2.42 -11.87
C CYS A 16 -4.18 -3.01 -13.22
N THR A 17 -5.04 -2.32 -13.96
CA THR A 17 -5.48 -2.73 -15.30
C THR A 17 -4.39 -2.55 -16.36
N TYR A 18 -3.47 -1.60 -16.19
CA TYR A 18 -2.30 -1.45 -17.04
C TYR A 18 -1.22 -2.45 -16.62
N ARG A 19 -0.84 -3.32 -17.53
CA ARG A 19 0.23 -4.29 -17.28
C ARG A 19 1.58 -3.70 -17.66
N LEU A 20 2.46 -3.64 -16.67
CA LEU A 20 3.83 -3.20 -16.87
C LEU A 20 4.60 -4.25 -17.69
N PRO A 21 5.39 -3.85 -18.72
CA PRO A 21 6.30 -4.76 -19.40
C PRO A 21 7.22 -5.50 -18.44
N ASP A 22 7.50 -6.77 -18.72
CA ASP A 22 8.22 -7.65 -17.80
C ASP A 22 9.61 -7.12 -17.42
N ASP A 23 10.34 -6.57 -18.38
CA ASP A 23 11.68 -6.02 -18.15
C ASP A 23 11.65 -4.81 -17.18
N VAL A 24 10.65 -3.94 -17.33
CA VAL A 24 10.45 -2.78 -16.44
C VAL A 24 10.00 -3.25 -15.06
N MET A 25 9.08 -4.23 -15.00
CA MET A 25 8.63 -4.83 -13.75
C MET A 25 9.81 -5.46 -12.98
N TRP A 26 10.70 -6.19 -13.67
CA TRP A 26 11.86 -6.79 -13.03
C TRP A 26 12.88 -5.74 -12.55
N ARG A 27 13.03 -4.62 -13.27
CA ARG A 27 13.82 -3.48 -12.78
C ARG A 27 13.25 -2.94 -11.48
N PHE A 28 11.92 -2.72 -11.42
CA PHE A 28 11.25 -2.23 -10.21
C PHE A 28 11.39 -3.18 -9.03
N ILE A 29 11.10 -4.46 -9.22
CA ILE A 29 11.25 -5.47 -8.15
C ILE A 29 12.71 -5.60 -7.72
N GLY A 30 13.66 -5.42 -8.64
CA GLY A 30 15.10 -5.45 -8.35
C GLY A 30 15.59 -4.31 -7.44
N LEU A 31 14.84 -3.21 -7.32
CA LEU A 31 15.12 -2.11 -6.37
C LEU A 31 14.67 -2.46 -4.94
N MET A 32 13.86 -3.50 -4.76
CA MET A 32 13.20 -3.77 -3.49
C MET A 32 14.00 -4.67 -2.59
N THR A 33 13.95 -4.35 -1.32
CA THR A 33 14.48 -5.16 -0.21
C THR A 33 13.32 -5.83 0.52
N ARG A 34 13.45 -7.14 0.80
CA ARG A 34 12.50 -7.91 1.59
C ARG A 34 12.71 -7.66 3.08
N GLU A 35 11.62 -7.42 3.80
CA GLU A 35 11.62 -7.24 5.25
C GLU A 35 10.50 -8.08 5.90
N GLU A 36 10.81 -8.71 7.03
CA GLU A 36 9.84 -9.40 7.89
C GLU A 36 9.45 -8.49 9.03
N VAL A 37 8.14 -8.27 9.18
CA VAL A 37 7.58 -7.40 10.22
C VAL A 37 6.71 -8.24 11.14
N ARG A 38 7.08 -8.28 12.42
CA ARG A 38 6.28 -9.00 13.42
C ARG A 38 4.98 -8.26 13.71
N LYS A 39 3.96 -8.99 14.16
CA LYS A 39 2.71 -8.41 14.66
C LYS A 39 2.99 -7.25 15.62
N GLY A 40 2.34 -6.12 15.37
CA GLY A 40 2.49 -4.88 16.12
C GLY A 40 3.67 -4.00 15.68
N GLY A 41 4.58 -4.51 14.82
CA GLY A 41 5.66 -3.70 14.24
C GLY A 41 5.12 -2.65 13.25
N THR A 42 5.83 -1.51 13.15
CA THR A 42 5.45 -0.40 12.26
C THR A 42 6.45 -0.27 11.11
N VAL A 43 5.98 0.11 9.93
CA VAL A 43 6.83 0.40 8.76
C VAL A 43 6.81 1.88 8.39
N ILE A 44 5.74 2.58 8.73
CA ILE A 44 5.58 4.02 8.55
C ILE A 44 5.04 4.59 9.87
N ASP A 45 5.73 5.57 10.44
CA ASP A 45 5.36 6.16 11.73
C ASP A 45 4.74 7.55 11.55
N GLU A 46 3.61 7.79 12.20
CA GLU A 46 3.00 9.12 12.31
C GLU A 46 4.00 10.16 12.82
N GLY A 47 3.92 11.35 12.29
CA GLY A 47 4.78 12.48 12.69
C GLY A 47 6.18 12.48 12.07
N ARG A 48 6.52 11.49 11.21
CA ARG A 48 7.80 11.44 10.49
C ARG A 48 7.61 11.53 8.99
N VAL A 49 8.59 12.06 8.29
CA VAL A 49 8.64 11.98 6.81
C VAL A 49 9.10 10.59 6.43
N ASN A 50 8.26 9.87 5.69
CA ASN A 50 8.58 8.52 5.25
C ASN A 50 9.40 8.54 3.95
N PRO A 51 10.61 7.92 3.92
CA PRO A 51 11.48 7.92 2.75
C PRO A 51 11.28 6.73 1.82
N ASP A 52 10.39 5.80 2.16
CA ASP A 52 10.26 4.51 1.48
C ASP A 52 8.85 4.26 0.94
N ILE A 53 8.76 3.38 -0.06
CA ILE A 53 7.54 2.80 -0.59
C ILE A 53 7.57 1.32 -0.25
N TYR A 54 6.46 0.79 0.26
CA TYR A 54 6.32 -0.61 0.66
C TYR A 54 5.27 -1.32 -0.17
N ILE A 55 5.48 -2.61 -0.44
CA ILE A 55 4.47 -3.52 -1.01
C ILE A 55 4.23 -4.64 0.00
N VAL A 56 2.99 -4.88 0.36
CA VAL A 56 2.61 -6.00 1.21
C VAL A 56 2.68 -7.28 0.38
N ALA A 57 3.57 -8.20 0.78
CA ALA A 57 3.66 -9.52 0.15
C ALA A 57 2.82 -10.55 0.89
N ASP A 58 2.78 -10.47 2.21
CA ASP A 58 2.01 -11.36 3.08
C ASP A 58 1.62 -10.61 4.35
N GLY A 59 0.47 -10.99 4.93
CA GLY A 59 -0.07 -10.36 6.13
C GLY A 59 -0.97 -9.16 5.85
N ILE A 60 -1.28 -8.40 6.90
CA ILE A 60 -2.22 -7.28 6.88
C ILE A 60 -1.62 -6.12 7.67
N PHE A 61 -1.72 -4.90 7.14
CA PHE A 61 -1.36 -3.67 7.85
C PHE A 61 -2.61 -2.81 8.08
N SER A 62 -2.71 -2.20 9.26
CA SER A 62 -3.68 -1.15 9.57
C SER A 62 -3.04 0.24 9.47
N TYR A 63 -3.83 1.20 9.03
CA TYR A 63 -3.45 2.63 9.02
C TYR A 63 -4.15 3.28 10.19
N ASN A 64 -3.42 3.52 11.27
CA ASN A 64 -3.94 4.01 12.54
C ASN A 64 -3.58 5.48 12.75
N TYR A 65 -4.44 6.23 13.43
CA TYR A 65 -4.20 7.59 13.84
C TYR A 65 -4.80 7.84 15.23
N LEU A 66 -4.27 8.83 15.92
CA LEU A 66 -4.80 9.26 17.21
C LEU A 66 -5.89 10.32 17.03
N ASN A 67 -7.08 10.08 17.61
CA ASN A 67 -8.12 11.07 17.74
C ASN A 67 -8.30 11.41 19.24
N GLY A 68 -7.54 12.38 19.72
CA GLY A 68 -7.36 12.62 21.16
C GLY A 68 -6.57 11.47 21.78
N THR A 69 -7.19 10.74 22.71
CA THR A 69 -6.60 9.54 23.36
C THR A 69 -6.98 8.22 22.68
N ASP A 70 -7.91 8.24 21.74
CA ASP A 70 -8.43 7.06 21.08
C ASP A 70 -7.64 6.75 19.81
N GLU A 71 -7.10 5.54 19.71
CA GLU A 71 -6.55 5.02 18.47
C GLU A 71 -7.68 4.60 17.54
N ARG A 72 -7.63 5.04 16.28
CA ARG A 72 -8.61 4.73 15.25
C ARG A 72 -7.96 4.19 14.00
N CYS A 73 -8.54 3.12 13.46
CA CYS A 73 -8.12 2.57 12.18
C CYS A 73 -8.84 3.30 11.04
N HIS A 74 -8.04 3.79 10.09
CA HIS A 74 -8.52 4.46 8.88
C HIS A 74 -8.73 3.50 7.71
N ALA A 75 -7.80 2.56 7.51
CA ALA A 75 -7.79 1.62 6.39
C ALA A 75 -6.92 0.39 6.71
N PHE A 76 -7.00 -0.62 5.82
CA PHE A 76 -6.13 -1.78 5.82
C PHE A 76 -5.39 -1.89 4.48
N ALA A 77 -4.16 -2.39 4.52
CA ALA A 77 -3.42 -2.84 3.35
C ALA A 77 -3.31 -4.37 3.39
N LEU A 78 -3.69 -5.00 2.29
CA LEU A 78 -3.68 -6.44 2.06
C LEU A 78 -2.54 -6.81 1.09
N PRO A 79 -2.21 -8.10 0.90
CA PRO A 79 -1.23 -8.51 -0.09
C PRO A 79 -1.50 -7.92 -1.47
N GLY A 80 -0.46 -7.35 -2.10
CA GLY A 80 -0.55 -6.59 -3.35
C GLY A 80 -0.67 -5.08 -3.17
N ALA A 81 -1.14 -4.61 -2.01
CA ALA A 81 -1.25 -3.18 -1.76
C ALA A 81 0.14 -2.51 -1.65
N MET A 82 0.28 -1.37 -2.29
CA MET A 82 1.42 -0.50 -2.13
C MET A 82 1.13 0.53 -1.03
N MET A 83 1.96 0.50 0.02
CA MET A 83 1.86 1.43 1.16
C MET A 83 2.85 2.58 0.98
N TRP A 84 2.34 3.78 0.97
CA TRP A 84 3.10 5.02 0.88
C TRP A 84 2.24 6.17 1.39
N SER A 85 2.84 7.29 1.73
CA SER A 85 2.11 8.46 2.21
C SER A 85 2.19 9.60 1.20
N ALA A 86 1.03 10.08 0.74
CA ALA A 86 0.95 11.25 -0.13
C ALA A 86 1.54 12.50 0.54
N TYR A 87 1.40 12.65 1.85
CA TYR A 87 2.03 13.73 2.62
C TYR A 87 3.55 13.72 2.47
N SER A 88 4.18 12.57 2.70
CA SER A 88 5.64 12.45 2.59
C SER A 88 6.12 12.45 1.15
N TYR A 89 5.41 11.75 0.26
CA TYR A 89 5.82 11.60 -1.13
C TYR A 89 5.71 12.92 -1.90
N TYR A 90 4.55 13.58 -1.84
CA TYR A 90 4.29 14.80 -2.62
C TYR A 90 4.79 16.06 -1.90
N ALA A 91 4.39 16.25 -0.63
CA ALA A 91 4.62 17.50 0.10
C ALA A 91 5.88 17.50 0.96
N ARG A 92 6.53 16.34 1.17
CA ARG A 92 7.65 16.16 2.10
C ARG A 92 7.27 16.52 3.55
N GLU A 93 5.98 16.32 3.88
CA GLU A 93 5.42 16.55 5.20
C GLU A 93 5.39 15.26 6.04
N PRO A 94 5.33 15.37 7.37
CA PRO A 94 5.15 14.22 8.25
C PRO A 94 3.86 13.45 7.94
N VAL A 95 3.93 12.13 8.04
CA VAL A 95 2.78 11.22 7.85
C VAL A 95 1.77 11.41 8.97
N VAL A 96 0.47 11.31 8.65
CA VAL A 96 -0.65 11.45 9.59
C VAL A 96 -1.20 10.10 10.09
N TYR A 97 -0.63 8.99 9.63
CA TYR A 97 -1.02 7.63 10.01
C TYR A 97 0.20 6.80 10.38
N THR A 98 0.07 5.95 11.39
CA THR A 98 1.00 4.84 11.64
C THR A 98 0.54 3.61 10.88
N TYR A 99 1.45 2.96 10.12
CA TYR A 99 1.16 1.74 9.37
C TYR A 99 1.74 0.57 10.14
N GLN A 100 0.85 -0.21 10.78
CA GLN A 100 1.20 -1.24 11.74
C GLN A 100 0.74 -2.62 11.26
N ALA A 101 1.59 -3.63 11.44
CA ALA A 101 1.30 -5.01 11.12
C ALA A 101 0.27 -5.62 12.09
N CYS A 102 -0.86 -6.10 11.56
CA CYS A 102 -1.91 -6.77 12.33
C CYS A 102 -1.54 -8.22 12.69
N CYS A 103 -0.67 -8.84 11.92
CA CYS A 103 -0.10 -10.18 12.10
C CYS A 103 1.36 -10.19 11.67
N ASP A 104 2.07 -11.30 11.87
CA ASP A 104 3.40 -11.46 11.27
C ASP A 104 3.29 -11.35 9.75
N SER A 105 4.09 -10.48 9.16
CA SER A 105 3.91 -9.99 7.79
C SER A 105 5.23 -9.92 7.05
N VAL A 106 5.14 -9.89 5.71
CA VAL A 106 6.29 -9.70 4.82
C VAL A 106 6.00 -8.52 3.91
N VAL A 107 6.93 -7.57 3.85
CA VAL A 107 6.89 -6.45 2.93
C VAL A 107 8.13 -6.43 2.02
N TYR A 108 7.99 -5.77 0.89
CA TYR A 108 9.10 -5.36 0.04
C TYR A 108 9.10 -3.84 -0.01
N HIS A 109 10.27 -3.22 0.12
CA HIS A 109 10.37 -1.76 0.12
C HIS A 109 11.54 -1.26 -0.72
N CYS A 110 11.41 -0.06 -1.25
CA CYS A 110 12.48 0.69 -1.88
C CYS A 110 12.43 2.16 -1.49
N ARG A 111 13.54 2.87 -1.69
CA ARG A 111 13.59 4.31 -1.47
C ARG A 111 12.70 5.06 -2.47
N VAL A 112 11.97 6.06 -2.00
CA VAL A 112 11.22 7.01 -2.85
C VAL A 112 12.10 7.58 -3.97
N ARG A 113 13.38 7.88 -3.68
CA ARG A 113 14.32 8.40 -4.68
C ARG A 113 14.51 7.43 -5.86
N ASP A 114 14.75 6.16 -5.56
CA ASP A 114 15.02 5.15 -6.60
C ASP A 114 13.74 4.86 -7.42
N PHE A 115 12.59 4.94 -6.75
CA PHE A 115 11.26 4.87 -7.38
C PHE A 115 11.01 6.06 -8.32
N ASP A 116 11.31 7.30 -7.88
CA ASP A 116 11.19 8.51 -8.69
C ASP A 116 12.11 8.48 -9.92
N ASP A 117 13.33 7.94 -9.76
CA ASP A 117 14.27 7.81 -10.87
C ASP A 117 13.73 6.82 -11.91
N LEU A 118 13.09 5.72 -11.48
CA LEU A 118 12.45 4.80 -12.42
C LEU A 118 11.26 5.43 -13.16
N ILE A 119 10.46 6.29 -12.49
CA ILE A 119 9.38 7.06 -13.14
C ILE A 119 9.93 7.98 -14.24
N LYS A 120 11.07 8.63 -13.98
CA LYS A 120 11.72 9.54 -14.97
C LYS A 120 12.32 8.79 -16.16
N ASP A 121 12.88 7.60 -15.88
CA ASP A 121 13.63 6.82 -16.86
C ASP A 121 12.75 5.91 -17.72
N SER A 122 11.52 5.61 -17.29
CA SER A 122 10.61 4.70 -18.01
C SER A 122 9.22 5.30 -18.18
N HIS A 123 8.86 5.55 -19.44
CA HIS A 123 7.52 5.96 -19.80
C HIS A 123 6.45 4.92 -19.38
N GLU A 124 6.73 3.65 -19.57
CA GLU A 124 5.85 2.54 -19.21
C GLU A 124 5.62 2.49 -17.70
N PHE A 125 6.66 2.72 -16.89
CA PHE A 125 6.53 2.77 -15.44
C PHE A 125 5.71 3.99 -15.00
N ALA A 126 5.92 5.15 -15.63
CA ALA A 126 5.12 6.35 -15.37
C ALA A 126 3.63 6.12 -15.72
N GLN A 127 3.32 5.45 -16.84
CA GLN A 127 1.95 5.08 -17.21
C GLN A 127 1.32 4.10 -16.22
N TRP A 128 2.10 3.10 -15.77
CA TRP A 128 1.64 2.16 -14.75
C TRP A 128 1.33 2.87 -13.44
N MET A 129 2.20 3.77 -13.01
CA MET A 129 2.03 4.54 -11.77
C MET A 129 0.82 5.49 -11.86
N LEU A 130 0.58 6.09 -13.02
CA LEU A 130 -0.64 6.89 -13.28
C LEU A 130 -1.89 6.02 -13.14
N CYS A 131 -1.92 4.84 -13.77
CA CYS A 131 -3.02 3.88 -13.67
C CYS A 131 -3.23 3.42 -12.21
N TYR A 132 -2.14 3.11 -11.49
CA TYR A 132 -2.20 2.73 -10.08
C TYR A 132 -2.80 3.86 -9.22
N THR A 133 -2.37 5.10 -9.43
CA THR A 133 -2.88 6.27 -8.70
C THR A 133 -4.37 6.50 -8.99
N GLN A 134 -4.82 6.36 -10.23
CA GLN A 134 -6.23 6.42 -10.59
C GLN A 134 -7.06 5.31 -9.91
N CYS A 135 -6.51 4.10 -9.82
CA CYS A 135 -7.13 2.99 -9.11
C CYS A 135 -7.29 3.30 -7.60
N GLN A 136 -6.24 3.86 -6.97
CA GLN A 136 -6.30 4.28 -5.57
C GLN A 136 -7.34 5.40 -5.35
N LEU A 137 -7.42 6.36 -6.27
CA LEU A 137 -8.43 7.42 -6.21
C LEU A 137 -9.85 6.85 -6.33
N TYR A 138 -10.08 5.89 -7.24
CA TYR A 138 -11.35 5.18 -7.35
C TYR A 138 -11.74 4.47 -6.03
N TYR A 139 -10.81 3.76 -5.41
CA TYR A 139 -11.08 3.11 -4.11
C TYR A 139 -11.35 4.12 -3.00
N PHE A 140 -10.66 5.26 -3.01
CA PHE A 140 -10.89 6.35 -2.08
C PHE A 140 -12.31 6.94 -2.23
N GLU A 141 -12.75 7.23 -3.46
CA GLU A 141 -14.10 7.71 -3.74
C GLU A 141 -15.17 6.68 -3.36
N LYS A 142 -14.94 5.40 -3.68
CA LYS A 142 -15.82 4.30 -3.31
C LYS A 142 -15.94 4.17 -1.79
N LYS A 143 -14.83 4.29 -1.05
CA LYS A 143 -14.83 4.30 0.40
C LYS A 143 -15.63 5.48 0.94
N ASN A 144 -15.43 6.67 0.43
CA ASN A 144 -16.15 7.87 0.85
C ASN A 144 -17.66 7.74 0.60
N SER A 145 -18.08 7.15 -0.51
CA SER A 145 -19.50 6.87 -0.78
C SER A 145 -20.12 5.89 0.24
N LEU A 146 -19.34 4.92 0.73
CA LEU A 146 -19.78 3.95 1.75
C LEU A 146 -19.81 4.55 3.16
N ILE A 147 -18.93 5.54 3.46
CA ILE A 147 -18.94 6.25 4.75
C ILE A 147 -20.25 7.03 4.98
N ASN A 148 -20.92 7.43 3.91
CA ASN A 148 -22.23 8.09 3.99
C ASN A 148 -23.39 7.13 4.34
N GLY A 149 -23.18 5.81 4.32
CA GLY A 149 -24.11 4.80 4.81
C GLY A 149 -24.09 4.63 6.33
N ASP A 150 -25.11 3.97 6.89
CA ASP A 150 -25.13 3.67 8.32
C ASP A 150 -24.08 2.58 8.71
N ALA A 151 -23.78 2.44 10.01
CA ALA A 151 -22.76 1.50 10.49
C ALA A 151 -23.07 0.03 10.13
N PRO A 152 -24.32 -0.47 10.20
CA PRO A 152 -24.68 -1.81 9.76
C PRO A 152 -24.44 -2.07 8.27
N GLU A 153 -24.75 -1.09 7.41
CA GLU A 153 -24.51 -1.23 5.96
C GLU A 153 -23.03 -1.26 5.63
N ARG A 154 -22.24 -0.42 6.28
CA ARG A 154 -20.76 -0.43 6.14
C ARG A 154 -20.18 -1.78 6.55
N PHE A 155 -20.60 -2.32 7.69
CA PHE A 155 -20.13 -3.61 8.19
C PHE A 155 -20.49 -4.76 7.24
N LYS A 156 -21.75 -4.81 6.75
CA LYS A 156 -22.20 -5.80 5.76
C LYS A 156 -21.44 -5.70 4.44
N SER A 157 -21.09 -4.48 4.02
CA SER A 157 -20.29 -4.25 2.81
C SER A 157 -18.86 -4.75 2.98
N MET A 158 -18.23 -4.50 4.13
CA MET A 158 -16.89 -5.02 4.44
C MET A 158 -16.88 -6.55 4.46
N LEU A 159 -17.80 -7.18 5.16
CA LEU A 159 -17.93 -8.65 5.22
C LEU A 159 -18.07 -9.30 3.83
N ARG A 160 -18.79 -8.63 2.90
CA ARG A 160 -18.98 -9.15 1.53
C ARG A 160 -17.77 -8.97 0.64
N ASN A 161 -17.09 -7.84 0.77
CA ASN A 161 -16.06 -7.44 -0.19
C ASN A 161 -14.63 -7.76 0.28
N ARG A 162 -14.43 -7.93 1.58
CA ARG A 162 -13.11 -8.16 2.21
C ARG A 162 -13.26 -9.03 3.46
N PRO A 163 -13.74 -10.28 3.34
CA PRO A 163 -13.96 -11.18 4.48
C PRO A 163 -12.65 -11.46 5.24
N GLU A 164 -11.51 -11.45 4.56
CA GLU A 164 -10.18 -11.67 5.11
C GLU A 164 -9.76 -10.70 6.22
N ILE A 165 -10.42 -9.56 6.36
CA ILE A 165 -10.16 -8.60 7.46
C ILE A 165 -10.68 -9.11 8.81
N PHE A 166 -11.59 -10.09 8.80
CA PHE A 166 -12.25 -10.60 9.99
C PHE A 166 -11.75 -12.00 10.43
N GLU A 167 -10.81 -12.59 9.68
CA GLU A 167 -10.10 -13.82 10.00
C GLU A 167 -8.82 -13.54 10.82
#